data_c9918633409d8b053b20f4d63f9f451b
#
_entry.id   c9918633409d8b053b20f4d63f9f451b
#
_cell.length_a   1.000
_cell.length_b   1.000
_cell.length_c   1.000
_cell.angle_alpha   90.00
_cell.angle_beta   90.00
_cell.angle_gamma   90.00
#
_symmetry.space_group_name_H-M   'P 1'
#
loop_
_entity.id
_entity.type
_entity.pdbx_description
1 polymer ?
#
loop_
_entity_poly.entity_id
_entity_poly.type
_entity_poly.pdbx_seq_one_letter_code
_entity_poly.pdbx_strand_id
1 'polypeptide(L)'
;ARTVSYSQLYGGKIAAALSRQHPRDLFDCKYMDTTLFCDVKDGFILCLLGSDKPIIESLHPNAIDQTEALENQFEGMSDIPFHYSDYEETRKNLIEQVNANMTNTDKEFLISFENGEPDWSKCCAGDLSNYPSVKWKLQNIDKLVKSNPKKHQEGVQKLQNFLKIQD
;
A
#
# COMPACT_ATOMS: atom_id res chain seq x y z
N ALA A 1 23.89 3.02 14.08
CA ALA A 1 22.80 3.57 13.25
C ALA A 1 21.83 2.45 12.90
N ARG A 2 20.55 2.65 13.09
CA ARG A 2 19.53 1.69 12.63
C ARG A 2 19.39 1.84 11.12
N THR A 3 19.86 0.87 10.38
CA THR A 3 19.69 0.81 8.92
C THR A 3 18.32 0.20 8.63
N VAL A 4 17.54 0.88 7.80
CA VAL A 4 16.27 0.34 7.28
C VAL A 4 16.60 -0.86 6.38
N SER A 5 15.86 -1.95 6.52
CA SER A 5 16.08 -3.12 5.66
C SER A 5 15.75 -2.80 4.20
N TYR A 6 16.35 -3.56 3.28
CA TYR A 6 16.06 -3.44 1.83
C TYR A 6 14.55 -3.53 1.54
N SER A 7 13.89 -4.52 2.12
CA SER A 7 12.44 -4.70 1.96
C SER A 7 11.61 -3.53 2.49
N GLN A 8 11.97 -2.99 3.65
CA GLN A 8 11.29 -1.81 4.20
C GLN A 8 11.50 -0.56 3.36
N LEU A 9 12.72 -0.38 2.82
CA LEU A 9 13.02 0.76 1.97
C LEU A 9 12.21 0.74 0.67
N TYR A 10 12.27 -0.36 -0.06
CA TYR A 10 11.61 -0.45 -1.36
C TYR A 10 10.11 -0.72 -1.24
N GLY A 11 9.67 -1.52 -0.27
CA GLY A 11 8.26 -1.67 0.06
C GLY A 11 7.62 -0.35 0.47
N GLY A 12 8.35 0.47 1.23
CA GLY A 12 7.95 1.82 1.61
C GLY A 12 7.82 2.78 0.42
N LYS A 13 8.71 2.69 -0.57
CA LYS A 13 8.61 3.49 -1.82
C LYS A 13 7.35 3.14 -2.61
N ILE A 14 7.03 1.85 -2.73
CA ILE A 14 5.81 1.39 -3.39
C ILE A 14 4.56 1.88 -2.64
N ALA A 15 4.53 1.73 -1.33
CA ALA A 15 3.42 2.22 -0.50
C ALA A 15 3.21 3.73 -0.64
N ALA A 16 4.30 4.51 -0.65
CA ALA A 16 4.27 5.95 -0.85
C ALA A 16 3.75 6.32 -2.25
N ALA A 17 4.21 5.63 -3.29
CA ALA A 17 3.78 5.85 -4.67
C ALA A 17 2.27 5.62 -4.84
N LEU A 18 1.73 4.56 -4.27
CA LEU A 18 0.29 4.27 -4.30
C LEU A 18 -0.53 5.26 -3.46
N SER A 19 0.01 5.72 -2.33
CA SER A 19 -0.68 6.64 -1.43
C SER A 19 -0.74 8.07 -1.97
N ARG A 20 0.39 8.59 -2.43
CA ARG A 20 0.53 9.99 -2.87
C ARG A 20 0.32 10.16 -4.36
N GLN A 21 0.63 9.14 -5.15
CA GLN A 21 0.62 9.14 -6.61
C GLN A 21 1.43 10.31 -7.21
N HIS A 22 2.45 10.77 -6.48
CA HIS A 22 3.31 11.86 -6.95
C HIS A 22 4.22 11.36 -8.10
N PRO A 23 4.44 12.15 -9.17
CA PRO A 23 5.26 11.74 -10.31
C PRO A 23 6.66 11.25 -9.93
N ARG A 24 7.30 11.89 -8.96
CA ARG A 24 8.60 11.48 -8.45
C ARG A 24 8.59 10.09 -7.83
N ASP A 25 7.56 9.79 -7.01
CA ASP A 25 7.46 8.47 -6.37
C ASP A 25 7.24 7.36 -7.41
N LEU A 26 6.43 7.63 -8.44
CA LEU A 26 6.19 6.69 -9.53
C LEU A 26 7.41 6.55 -10.45
N PHE A 27 8.13 7.64 -10.73
CA PHE A 27 9.40 7.58 -11.44
C PHE A 27 10.42 6.71 -10.69
N ASP A 28 10.56 6.89 -9.39
CA ASP A 28 11.42 6.06 -8.55
C ASP A 28 11.03 4.59 -8.63
N CYS A 29 9.74 4.26 -8.60
CA CYS A 29 9.26 2.89 -8.74
C CYS A 29 9.51 2.31 -10.12
N LYS A 30 9.35 3.09 -11.20
CA LYS A 30 9.62 2.64 -12.57
C LYS A 30 11.08 2.26 -12.77
N TYR A 31 11.99 3.02 -12.18
CA TYR A 31 13.43 2.84 -12.32
C TYR A 31 14.10 2.20 -11.09
N MET A 32 13.30 1.70 -10.15
CA MET A 32 13.82 0.80 -9.12
C MET A 32 14.49 -0.37 -9.80
N ASP A 33 15.73 -0.61 -9.41
CA ASP A 33 16.51 -1.74 -9.88
C ASP A 33 15.69 -3.04 -9.79
N THR A 34 15.99 -4.04 -10.58
CA THR A 34 15.30 -5.32 -10.82
C THR A 34 14.55 -5.97 -9.63
N THR A 35 14.11 -5.17 -8.67
CA THR A 35 13.40 -5.59 -7.47
C THR A 35 12.00 -6.06 -7.82
N LEU A 36 11.75 -7.34 -7.60
CA LEU A 36 10.41 -7.91 -7.71
C LEU A 36 9.59 -7.55 -6.47
N PHE A 37 8.32 -7.27 -6.64
CA PHE A 37 7.43 -6.95 -5.51
C PHE A 37 7.42 -8.05 -4.44
N CYS A 38 7.49 -9.33 -4.83
CA CYS A 38 7.54 -10.44 -3.88
C CYS A 38 8.72 -10.36 -2.90
N ASP A 39 9.83 -9.74 -3.29
CA ASP A 39 11.03 -9.59 -2.45
C ASP A 39 10.89 -8.48 -1.40
N VAL A 40 9.94 -7.58 -1.59
CA VAL A 40 9.71 -6.41 -0.74
C VAL A 40 8.29 -6.34 -0.16
N LYS A 41 7.52 -7.40 -0.36
CA LYS A 41 6.11 -7.47 0.07
C LYS A 41 5.93 -7.29 1.57
N ASP A 42 6.79 -7.86 2.39
CA ASP A 42 6.75 -7.72 3.84
C ASP A 42 6.94 -6.27 4.30
N GLY A 43 7.87 -5.54 3.69
CA GLY A 43 8.06 -4.11 3.94
C GLY A 43 6.87 -3.27 3.45
N PHE A 44 6.30 -3.63 2.31
CA PHE A 44 5.07 -3.00 1.81
C PHE A 44 3.91 -3.21 2.78
N ILE A 45 3.69 -4.43 3.27
CA ILE A 45 2.64 -4.75 4.26
C ILE A 45 2.84 -3.95 5.55
N LEU A 46 4.06 -3.86 6.07
CA LEU A 46 4.33 -3.03 7.24
C LEU A 46 3.90 -1.57 7.02
N CYS A 47 4.24 -0.99 5.87
CA CYS A 47 3.85 0.39 5.54
C CYS A 47 2.34 0.53 5.34
N LEU A 48 1.69 -0.46 4.75
CA LEU A 48 0.24 -0.53 4.58
C LEU A 48 -0.50 -0.50 5.92
N LEU A 49 -0.05 -1.33 6.88
CA LEU A 49 -0.62 -1.42 8.22
C LEU A 49 -0.30 -0.21 9.09
N GLY A 50 0.75 0.52 8.78
CA GLY A 50 1.14 1.74 9.49
C GLY A 50 0.58 3.03 8.87
N SER A 51 -0.13 2.93 7.74
CA SER A 51 -0.73 4.08 7.05
C SER A 51 -2.01 4.56 7.74
N ASP A 52 -2.30 5.85 7.63
CA ASP A 52 -3.57 6.46 8.06
C ASP A 52 -4.74 6.17 7.11
N LYS A 53 -4.46 5.67 5.91
CA LYS A 53 -5.48 5.33 4.90
C LYS A 53 -6.07 3.93 5.13
N PRO A 54 -7.34 3.72 4.78
CA PRO A 54 -7.92 2.38 4.70
C PRO A 54 -7.12 1.47 3.76
N ILE A 55 -7.03 0.19 4.09
CA ILE A 55 -6.27 -0.80 3.30
C ILE A 55 -6.74 -0.81 1.83
N ILE A 56 -8.04 -0.76 1.59
CA ILE A 56 -8.62 -0.76 0.23
C ILE A 56 -8.13 0.42 -0.61
N GLU A 57 -7.97 1.61 -0.02
CA GLU A 57 -7.50 2.80 -0.74
C GLU A 57 -6.02 2.68 -1.14
N SER A 58 -5.23 1.94 -0.38
CA SER A 58 -3.82 1.67 -0.71
C SER A 58 -3.65 0.59 -1.78
N LEU A 59 -4.55 -0.39 -1.82
CA LEU A 59 -4.52 -1.47 -2.81
C LEU A 59 -5.22 -1.11 -4.12
N HIS A 60 -6.20 -0.23 -4.05
CA HIS A 60 -6.98 0.25 -5.19
C HIS A 60 -7.22 1.76 -5.08
N PRO A 61 -6.16 2.56 -5.23
CA PRO A 61 -6.27 4.01 -5.10
C PRO A 61 -7.07 4.61 -6.25
N ASN A 62 -7.89 5.60 -5.94
CA ASN A 62 -8.52 6.42 -6.97
C ASN A 62 -7.46 7.17 -7.77
N ALA A 63 -7.64 7.25 -9.07
CA ALA A 63 -6.74 8.00 -9.93
C ALA A 63 -6.77 9.50 -9.57
N ILE A 64 -5.58 10.06 -9.33
CA ILE A 64 -5.38 11.49 -9.08
C ILE A 64 -4.75 12.09 -10.34
N ASP A 65 -5.30 13.21 -10.82
CA ASP A 65 -4.65 13.99 -11.87
C ASP A 65 -3.43 14.71 -11.28
N GLN A 66 -2.25 14.39 -11.80
CA GLN A 66 -0.96 14.93 -11.37
C GLN A 66 -0.25 15.69 -12.51
N THR A 67 -0.99 16.15 -13.49
CA THR A 67 -0.43 16.91 -14.64
C THR A 67 0.36 18.11 -14.15
N GLU A 68 -0.22 18.91 -13.26
CA GLU A 68 0.45 20.10 -12.70
C GLU A 68 1.72 19.75 -11.91
N ALA A 69 1.68 18.66 -11.12
CA ALA A 69 2.84 18.21 -10.37
C ALA A 69 3.95 17.70 -11.29
N LEU A 70 3.58 17.03 -12.39
CA LEU A 70 4.55 16.57 -13.37
C LEU A 70 5.24 17.75 -14.06
N GLU A 71 4.48 18.74 -14.51
CA GLU A 71 4.99 19.91 -15.23
C GLU A 71 5.80 20.85 -14.33
N ASN A 72 5.32 21.13 -13.12
CA ASN A 72 5.88 22.19 -12.27
C ASN A 72 6.89 21.66 -11.24
N GLN A 73 6.82 20.39 -10.86
CA GLN A 73 7.61 19.85 -9.77
C GLN A 73 8.57 18.73 -10.19
N PHE A 74 8.35 18.13 -11.35
CA PHE A 74 9.17 17.01 -11.82
C PHE A 74 9.95 17.35 -13.09
N GLU A 75 9.43 18.18 -13.98
CA GLU A 75 10.10 18.56 -15.23
C GLU A 75 11.47 19.18 -14.95
N GLY A 76 12.50 18.66 -15.61
CA GLY A 76 13.90 19.08 -15.39
C GLY A 76 14.61 18.46 -14.20
N MET A 77 13.96 17.59 -13.42
CA MET A 77 14.59 16.86 -12.31
C MET A 77 15.29 15.57 -12.74
N SER A 78 15.08 15.13 -13.96
CA SER A 78 15.68 13.92 -14.52
C SER A 78 16.10 14.14 -15.96
N ASP A 79 17.23 13.56 -16.34
CA ASP A 79 17.68 13.48 -17.74
C ASP A 79 16.92 12.43 -18.54
N ILE A 80 16.18 11.54 -17.85
CA ILE A 80 15.35 10.52 -18.46
C ILE A 80 13.96 11.10 -18.70
N PRO A 81 13.44 11.10 -19.94
CA PRO A 81 12.09 11.55 -20.22
C PRO A 81 11.04 10.76 -19.44
N PHE A 82 10.10 11.45 -18.81
CA PHE A 82 8.98 10.85 -18.09
C PHE A 82 7.73 11.66 -18.38
N HIS A 83 6.94 11.18 -19.33
CA HIS A 83 5.72 11.83 -19.77
C HIS A 83 4.51 11.40 -18.95
N TYR A 84 3.39 12.11 -19.07
CA TYR A 84 2.17 11.77 -18.36
C TYR A 84 1.65 10.36 -18.69
N SER A 85 1.84 9.91 -19.94
CA SER A 85 1.54 8.52 -20.33
C SER A 85 2.39 7.48 -19.57
N ASP A 86 3.68 7.79 -19.35
CA ASP A 86 4.57 6.92 -18.55
C ASP A 86 4.12 6.87 -17.09
N TYR A 87 3.68 8.01 -16.56
CA TYR A 87 3.14 8.12 -15.22
C TYR A 87 1.89 7.24 -15.05
N GLU A 88 0.92 7.35 -15.95
CA GLU A 88 -0.32 6.56 -15.90
C GLU A 88 -0.06 5.06 -16.06
N GLU A 89 0.79 4.69 -17.01
CA GLU A 89 1.18 3.30 -17.22
C GLU A 89 1.92 2.72 -16.01
N THR A 90 2.85 3.46 -15.45
CA THR A 90 3.60 3.03 -14.25
C THR A 90 2.66 2.82 -13.07
N ARG A 91 1.73 3.75 -12.83
CA ARG A 91 0.72 3.62 -11.78
C ARG A 91 -0.14 2.38 -11.97
N LYS A 92 -0.66 2.16 -13.17
CA LYS A 92 -1.47 0.99 -13.50
C LYS A 92 -0.69 -0.32 -13.26
N ASN A 93 0.50 -0.41 -13.80
CA ASN A 93 1.35 -1.59 -13.68
C ASN A 93 1.71 -1.88 -12.21
N LEU A 94 1.97 -0.85 -11.42
CA LEU A 94 2.28 -0.99 -10.00
C LEU A 94 1.09 -1.55 -9.21
N ILE A 95 -0.12 -1.04 -9.45
CA ILE A 95 -1.36 -1.52 -8.83
C ILE A 95 -1.59 -2.99 -9.20
N GLU A 96 -1.46 -3.34 -10.49
CA GLU A 96 -1.62 -4.70 -10.97
C GLU A 96 -0.59 -5.65 -10.35
N GLN A 97 0.67 -5.25 -10.29
CA GLN A 97 1.75 -6.04 -9.72
C GLN A 97 1.54 -6.31 -8.22
N VAL A 98 1.16 -5.29 -7.46
CA VAL A 98 0.87 -5.44 -6.02
C VAL A 98 -0.26 -6.43 -5.81
N ASN A 99 -1.37 -6.28 -6.52
CA ASN A 99 -2.55 -7.14 -6.34
C ASN A 99 -2.33 -8.57 -6.84
N ALA A 100 -1.58 -8.74 -7.95
CA ALA A 100 -1.26 -10.06 -8.48
C ALA A 100 -0.36 -10.90 -7.54
N ASN A 101 0.43 -10.25 -6.68
CA ASN A 101 1.32 -10.92 -5.74
C ASN A 101 0.72 -11.12 -4.34
N MET A 102 -0.54 -10.73 -4.12
CA MET A 102 -1.26 -11.03 -2.89
C MET A 102 -1.78 -12.47 -2.91
N THR A 103 -1.26 -13.30 -2.03
CA THR A 103 -1.73 -14.68 -1.84
C THR A 103 -3.07 -14.70 -1.10
N ASN A 104 -3.78 -15.83 -1.11
CA ASN A 104 -5.00 -15.98 -0.32
C ASN A 104 -4.73 -15.77 1.18
N THR A 105 -3.59 -16.25 1.68
CA THR A 105 -3.16 -16.04 3.07
C THR A 105 -2.97 -14.56 3.38
N ASP A 106 -2.34 -13.79 2.49
CA ASP A 106 -2.21 -12.34 2.62
C ASP A 106 -3.58 -11.65 2.67
N LYS A 107 -4.48 -12.04 1.78
CA LYS A 107 -5.84 -11.50 1.72
C LYS A 107 -6.64 -11.76 2.98
N GLU A 108 -6.59 -13.00 3.49
CA GLU A 108 -7.23 -13.38 4.76
C GLU A 108 -6.66 -12.57 5.93
N PHE A 109 -5.34 -12.39 5.96
CA PHE A 109 -4.69 -11.56 6.98
C PHE A 109 -5.19 -10.12 6.93
N LEU A 110 -5.21 -9.48 5.74
CA LEU A 110 -5.65 -8.09 5.59
C LEU A 110 -7.11 -7.90 6.01
N ILE A 111 -7.97 -8.87 5.70
CA ILE A 111 -9.38 -8.85 6.14
C ILE A 111 -9.47 -8.97 7.66
N SER A 112 -8.71 -9.87 8.28
CA SER A 112 -8.68 -10.01 9.75
C SER A 112 -8.19 -8.74 10.43
N PHE A 113 -7.19 -8.07 9.85
CA PHE A 113 -6.68 -6.80 10.35
C PHE A 113 -7.73 -5.68 10.26
N GLU A 114 -8.43 -5.55 9.12
CA GLU A 114 -9.50 -4.55 8.94
C GLU A 114 -10.68 -4.81 9.88
N ASN A 115 -10.93 -6.07 10.24
CA ASN A 115 -11.91 -6.42 11.28
C ASN A 115 -11.50 -5.99 12.70
N GLY A 116 -10.23 -5.63 12.91
CA GLY A 116 -9.69 -5.26 14.21
C GLY A 116 -9.15 -6.44 15.03
N GLU A 117 -9.16 -7.63 14.48
CA GLU A 117 -8.69 -8.87 15.11
C GLU A 117 -7.65 -9.58 14.21
N PRO A 118 -6.44 -8.99 14.05
CA PRO A 118 -5.45 -9.50 13.12
C PRO A 118 -4.96 -10.90 13.49
N ASP A 119 -5.02 -11.81 12.53
CA ASP A 119 -4.40 -13.13 12.63
C ASP A 119 -2.93 -13.06 12.20
N TRP A 120 -2.06 -12.74 13.13
CA TRP A 120 -0.63 -12.57 12.89
C TRP A 120 0.07 -13.82 12.36
N SER A 121 -0.51 -15.00 12.53
CA SER A 121 0.04 -16.25 11.97
C SER A 121 0.01 -16.27 10.44
N LYS A 122 -0.85 -15.44 9.83
CA LYS A 122 -1.02 -15.29 8.37
C LYS A 122 -0.25 -14.11 7.79
N CYS A 123 0.39 -13.28 8.61
CA CYS A 123 1.14 -12.13 8.15
C CYS A 123 2.50 -12.54 7.59
N CYS A 124 2.77 -12.23 6.31
CA CYS A 124 4.06 -12.52 5.68
C CYS A 124 5.24 -11.79 6.33
N ALA A 125 4.98 -10.65 6.97
CA ALA A 125 5.97 -9.86 7.69
C ALA A 125 6.14 -10.25 9.17
N GLY A 126 5.43 -11.29 9.63
CA GLY A 126 5.42 -11.71 11.03
C GLY A 126 4.50 -10.89 11.92
N ASP A 127 4.69 -10.98 13.22
CA ASP A 127 3.90 -10.20 14.18
C ASP A 127 4.40 -8.76 14.28
N LEU A 128 3.61 -7.84 13.75
CA LEU A 128 3.90 -6.39 13.72
C LEU A 128 3.16 -5.63 14.84
N SER A 129 2.52 -6.32 15.78
CA SER A 129 1.71 -5.70 16.84
C SER A 129 2.47 -4.71 17.71
N ASN A 130 3.79 -4.81 17.79
CA ASN A 130 4.63 -3.92 18.58
C ASN A 130 5.02 -2.60 17.88
N TYR A 131 4.78 -2.47 16.61
CA TYR A 131 5.05 -1.22 15.89
C TYR A 131 4.06 -0.12 16.29
N PRO A 132 4.52 1.07 16.70
CA PRO A 132 3.63 2.16 17.15
C PRO A 132 2.59 2.56 16.11
N SER A 133 2.96 2.63 14.83
CA SER A 133 2.05 2.97 13.74
C SER A 133 0.95 1.92 13.53
N VAL A 134 1.29 0.65 13.68
CA VAL A 134 0.34 -0.46 13.59
C VAL A 134 -0.63 -0.44 14.78
N LYS A 135 -0.11 -0.23 15.99
CA LYS A 135 -0.95 -0.05 17.20
C LYS A 135 -1.92 1.10 17.03
N TRP A 136 -1.46 2.23 16.52
CA TRP A 136 -2.28 3.40 16.29
C TRP A 136 -3.41 3.11 15.29
N LYS A 137 -3.12 2.42 14.19
CA LYS A 137 -4.15 2.03 13.22
C LYS A 137 -5.19 1.09 13.83
N LEU A 138 -4.78 0.09 14.60
CA LEU A 138 -5.70 -0.82 15.29
C LEU A 138 -6.56 -0.08 16.33
N GLN A 139 -6.01 0.90 17.06
CA GLN A 139 -6.78 1.74 17.96
C GLN A 139 -7.83 2.56 17.22
N ASN A 140 -7.51 3.08 16.03
CA ASN A 140 -8.47 3.82 15.21
C ASN A 140 -9.58 2.91 14.66
N ILE A 141 -9.26 1.69 14.29
CA ILE A 141 -10.27 0.67 13.92
C ILE A 141 -11.18 0.38 15.10
N ASP A 142 -10.65 0.14 16.30
CA ASP A 142 -11.44 -0.09 17.51
C ASP A 142 -12.39 1.09 17.83
N LYS A 143 -11.87 2.31 17.72
CA LYS A 143 -12.71 3.53 17.87
C LYS A 143 -13.84 3.58 16.85
N LEU A 144 -13.56 3.23 15.60
CA LEU A 144 -14.57 3.21 14.54
C LEU A 144 -15.63 2.14 14.79
N VAL A 145 -15.22 0.94 15.22
CA VAL A 145 -16.13 -0.14 15.61
C VAL A 145 -17.10 0.32 16.70
N LYS A 146 -16.61 1.04 17.69
CA LYS A 146 -17.42 1.53 18.81
C LYS A 146 -18.31 2.72 18.44
N SER A 147 -17.83 3.65 17.63
CA SER A 147 -18.53 4.89 17.30
C SER A 147 -19.47 4.75 16.09
N ASN A 148 -19.09 3.95 15.09
CA ASN A 148 -19.87 3.75 13.88
C ASN A 148 -19.65 2.35 13.29
N PRO A 149 -20.23 1.31 13.93
CA PRO A 149 -20.05 -0.09 13.52
C PRO A 149 -20.52 -0.34 12.08
N LYS A 150 -21.54 0.38 11.61
CA LYS A 150 -22.05 0.26 10.25
C LYS A 150 -21.00 0.68 9.22
N LYS A 151 -20.39 1.84 9.42
CA LYS A 151 -19.32 2.34 8.54
C LYS A 151 -18.10 1.40 8.53
N HIS A 152 -17.74 0.86 9.68
CA HIS A 152 -16.68 -0.13 9.79
C HIS A 152 -17.00 -1.38 8.98
N GLN A 153 -18.19 -1.94 9.15
CA GLN A 153 -18.62 -3.14 8.43
C GLN A 153 -18.69 -2.92 6.91
N GLU A 154 -19.15 -1.75 6.46
CA GLU A 154 -19.11 -1.37 5.04
C GLU A 154 -17.70 -1.33 4.48
N GLY A 155 -16.74 -0.82 5.24
CA GLY A 155 -15.31 -0.81 4.87
C GLY A 155 -14.73 -2.21 4.75
N VAL A 156 -14.99 -3.07 5.73
CA VAL A 156 -14.58 -4.49 5.68
C VAL A 156 -15.20 -5.19 4.47
N GLN A 157 -16.47 -4.98 4.21
CA GLN A 157 -17.16 -5.60 3.08
C GLN A 157 -16.59 -5.14 1.73
N LYS A 158 -16.24 -3.87 1.59
CA LYS A 158 -15.57 -3.35 0.40
C LYS A 158 -14.23 -4.04 0.18
N LEU A 159 -13.43 -4.20 1.23
CA LEU A 159 -12.16 -4.90 1.16
C LEU A 159 -12.33 -6.37 0.77
N GLN A 160 -13.27 -7.07 1.39
CA GLN A 160 -13.59 -8.47 1.06
C GLN A 160 -14.00 -8.62 -0.40
N ASN A 161 -14.88 -7.76 -0.90
CA ASN A 161 -15.34 -7.79 -2.29
C ASN A 161 -14.22 -7.52 -3.28
N PHE A 162 -13.29 -6.64 -2.93
CA PHE A 162 -12.13 -6.33 -3.77
C PHE A 162 -11.11 -7.48 -3.79
N LEU A 163 -10.77 -8.03 -2.64
CA LEU A 163 -9.74 -9.05 -2.53
C LEU A 163 -10.15 -10.41 -3.11
N LYS A 164 -11.43 -10.76 -3.09
CA LYS A 164 -12.00 -12.03 -3.61
C LYS A 164 -11.03 -13.20 -3.42
N ILE A 165 -11.12 -13.87 -2.27
CA ILE A 165 -10.34 -15.08 -2.01
C ILE A 165 -10.82 -16.13 -3.01
N GLN A 166 -9.90 -16.63 -3.84
CA GLN A 166 -10.19 -17.71 -4.77
C GLN A 166 -10.14 -19.04 -4.00
N ASP A 167 -11.20 -19.81 -4.12
CA ASP A 167 -11.27 -21.18 -3.60
C ASP A 167 -10.28 -22.13 -4.33
#